data_7205a125b5bd78ccab077b78e3ec8dc8
#
_entry.id   7205a125b5bd78ccab077b78e3ec8dc8
#
_cell.length_a   1.000
_cell.length_b   1.000
_cell.length_c   1.000
_cell.angle_alpha   90.00
_cell.angle_beta   90.00
_cell.angle_gamma   90.00
#
_symmetry.space_group_name_H-M   'P 1'
#
loop_
_entity.id
_entity.type
_entity.pdbx_description
1 polymer ?
#
loop_
_entity_poly.entity_id
_entity_poly.type
_entity_poly.pdbx_seq_one_letter_code
_entity_poly.pdbx_strand_id
1 'polypeptide(L)'
;MSDIVFIIGFNHDSNCYLINKNTLVDTGAGQNKDYLFSKLRENGVEPEDIELVVNTHCHFDHIGGNHFFPNAKIAVHKLDAIPIRNEDTLGTAGTAFGFEGVNNSRVDIELEEGDKIADFEVIHTPGHTKGGICLWDGENLISGDTIFAGGGVGRMDLGGDYQDMKSSVEKLMRLDVKNIYPGHGPTVENNGKDHIKLSYSYL
;
A
#
# COMPACT_ATOMS: atom_id res chain seq x y z
N MET A 1 -13.28 -7.57 13.53
CA MET A 1 -11.83 -7.40 13.26
C MET A 1 -11.53 -8.23 12.03
N SER A 2 -11.02 -7.59 11.00
CA SER A 2 -10.68 -8.27 9.74
C SER A 2 -9.55 -9.29 9.94
N ASP A 3 -9.60 -10.39 9.20
CA ASP A 3 -8.51 -11.35 9.09
C ASP A 3 -7.46 -10.77 8.12
N ILE A 4 -6.21 -10.62 8.58
CA ILE A 4 -5.12 -10.06 7.79
C ILE A 4 -4.05 -11.12 7.61
N VAL A 5 -3.77 -11.52 6.37
CA VAL A 5 -2.65 -12.40 6.03
C VAL A 5 -1.53 -11.58 5.43
N PHE A 6 -0.36 -11.64 6.06
CA PHE A 6 0.85 -11.01 5.57
C PHE A 6 1.54 -11.86 4.51
N ILE A 7 1.79 -11.30 3.33
CA ILE A 7 2.54 -11.88 2.25
C ILE A 7 3.79 -11.02 2.02
N ILE A 8 4.93 -11.52 2.45
CA ILE A 8 6.19 -10.77 2.37
C ILE A 8 6.62 -10.55 0.92
N GLY A 9 6.99 -9.31 0.58
CA GLY A 9 7.63 -8.99 -0.69
C GLY A 9 9.14 -9.24 -0.67
N PHE A 10 9.73 -9.46 -1.83
CA PHE A 10 11.17 -9.56 -1.99
C PHE A 10 11.63 -9.02 -3.34
N ASN A 11 12.92 -8.69 -3.44
CA ASN A 11 13.50 -7.90 -4.52
C ASN A 11 12.84 -6.51 -4.59
N HIS A 12 12.11 -6.22 -5.68
CA HIS A 12 11.38 -4.96 -5.84
C HIS A 12 9.92 -5.03 -5.41
N ASP A 13 9.39 -6.22 -5.03
CA ASP A 13 7.99 -6.30 -4.62
C ASP A 13 7.77 -5.66 -3.26
N SER A 14 6.70 -4.91 -3.14
CA SER A 14 6.13 -4.54 -1.85
C SER A 14 5.59 -5.77 -1.11
N ASN A 15 5.39 -5.64 0.18
CA ASN A 15 4.53 -6.54 0.94
C ASN A 15 3.09 -6.43 0.44
N CYS A 16 2.37 -7.54 0.46
CA CYS A 16 0.94 -7.59 0.16
C CYS A 16 0.16 -8.08 1.38
N TYR A 17 -1.08 -7.66 1.51
CA TYR A 17 -1.94 -8.04 2.62
C TYR A 17 -3.28 -8.55 2.12
N LEU A 18 -3.58 -9.83 2.38
CA LEU A 18 -4.89 -10.40 2.08
C LEU A 18 -5.84 -10.13 3.26
N ILE A 19 -6.95 -9.45 2.98
CA ILE A 19 -7.99 -9.12 3.97
C ILE A 19 -9.24 -9.95 3.66
N ASN A 20 -9.76 -10.65 4.67
CA ASN A 20 -11.03 -11.38 4.60
C ASN A 20 -11.16 -12.31 3.39
N LYS A 21 -10.04 -12.79 2.85
CA LYS A 21 -9.94 -13.73 1.72
C LYS A 21 -10.42 -13.23 0.35
N ASN A 22 -10.82 -11.99 0.20
CA ASN A 22 -11.32 -11.44 -1.06
C ASN A 22 -10.77 -10.05 -1.43
N THR A 23 -10.05 -9.41 -0.53
CA THR A 23 -9.45 -8.09 -0.75
C THR A 23 -7.93 -8.19 -0.61
N LEU A 24 -7.19 -7.74 -1.61
CA LEU A 24 -5.74 -7.72 -1.62
C LEU A 24 -5.24 -6.27 -1.56
N VAL A 25 -4.41 -5.94 -0.58
CA VAL A 25 -3.73 -4.64 -0.50
C VAL A 25 -2.35 -4.79 -1.09
N ASP A 26 -2.09 -4.04 -2.14
CA ASP A 26 -0.92 -4.05 -3.02
C ASP A 26 -0.66 -5.41 -3.69
N THR A 27 0.15 -5.40 -4.74
CA THR A 27 0.33 -6.57 -5.63
C THR A 27 1.78 -6.81 -6.05
N GLY A 28 2.72 -6.07 -5.45
CA GLY A 28 4.13 -6.14 -5.83
C GLY A 28 4.44 -5.48 -7.17
N ALA A 29 5.69 -5.62 -7.62
CA ALA A 29 6.19 -5.14 -8.91
C ALA A 29 5.72 -6.00 -10.12
N GLY A 30 4.99 -7.08 -9.85
CA GLY A 30 4.53 -8.00 -10.87
C GLY A 30 5.58 -9.00 -11.38
N GLN A 31 6.69 -9.15 -10.66
CA GLN A 31 7.77 -10.06 -11.06
C GLN A 31 7.65 -11.46 -10.45
N ASN A 32 7.00 -11.58 -9.28
CA ASN A 32 6.91 -12.83 -8.51
C ASN A 32 5.49 -13.38 -8.44
N LYS A 33 4.79 -13.40 -9.59
CA LYS A 33 3.39 -13.87 -9.72
C LYS A 33 3.14 -15.22 -9.06
N ASP A 34 3.97 -16.22 -9.38
CA ASP A 34 3.77 -17.59 -8.91
C ASP A 34 3.90 -17.69 -7.39
N TYR A 35 4.79 -16.89 -6.80
CA TYR A 35 4.91 -16.80 -5.35
C TYR A 35 3.66 -16.18 -4.73
N LEU A 36 3.20 -15.02 -5.23
CA LEU A 36 1.98 -14.37 -4.73
C LEU A 36 0.79 -15.33 -4.81
N PHE A 37 0.62 -16.01 -5.94
CA PHE A 37 -0.45 -16.97 -6.13
C PHE A 37 -0.34 -18.21 -5.23
N SER A 38 0.90 -18.70 -4.96
CA SER A 38 1.08 -19.79 -4.01
C SER A 38 0.67 -19.37 -2.60
N LYS A 39 0.98 -18.13 -2.19
CA LYS A 39 0.60 -17.61 -0.88
C LYS A 39 -0.90 -17.41 -0.72
N LEU A 40 -1.59 -16.99 -1.76
CA LEU A 40 -3.06 -16.94 -1.75
C LEU A 40 -3.65 -18.34 -1.56
N ARG A 41 -3.20 -19.34 -2.34
CA ARG A 41 -3.66 -20.73 -2.23
C ARG A 41 -3.35 -21.39 -0.90
N GLU A 42 -2.19 -21.12 -0.30
CA GLU A 42 -1.84 -21.57 1.07
C GLU A 42 -2.87 -21.08 2.10
N ASN A 43 -3.56 -19.96 1.82
CA ASN A 43 -4.62 -19.40 2.66
C ASN A 43 -6.03 -19.75 2.17
N GLY A 44 -6.13 -20.71 1.22
CA GLY A 44 -7.41 -21.19 0.70
C GLY A 44 -8.14 -20.22 -0.22
N VAL A 45 -7.39 -19.38 -0.96
CA VAL A 45 -7.90 -18.38 -1.88
C VAL A 45 -7.28 -18.60 -3.26
N GLU A 46 -8.11 -18.76 -4.28
CA GLU A 46 -7.63 -18.70 -5.67
C GLU A 46 -7.52 -17.25 -6.11
N PRO A 47 -6.59 -16.90 -7.00
CA PRO A 47 -6.45 -15.53 -7.50
C PRO A 47 -7.74 -14.94 -8.08
N GLU A 48 -8.58 -15.79 -8.63
CA GLU A 48 -9.89 -15.45 -9.21
C GLU A 48 -10.94 -15.07 -8.16
N ASP A 49 -10.73 -15.43 -6.89
CA ASP A 49 -11.60 -15.10 -5.74
C ASP A 49 -11.34 -13.67 -5.23
N ILE A 50 -10.27 -13.02 -5.67
CA ILE A 50 -9.99 -11.62 -5.30
C ILE A 50 -10.97 -10.71 -6.03
N GLU A 51 -11.81 -10.04 -5.27
CA GLU A 51 -12.86 -9.12 -5.74
C GLU A 51 -12.39 -7.66 -5.79
N LEU A 52 -11.43 -7.32 -4.90
CA LEU A 52 -10.91 -5.97 -4.75
C LEU A 52 -9.39 -5.99 -4.56
N VAL A 53 -8.69 -5.20 -5.34
CA VAL A 53 -7.30 -4.80 -5.09
C VAL A 53 -7.30 -3.35 -4.64
N VAL A 54 -6.70 -3.06 -3.50
CA VAL A 54 -6.50 -1.70 -2.98
C VAL A 54 -5.03 -1.37 -3.06
N ASN A 55 -4.65 -0.36 -3.83
CA ASN A 55 -3.27 0.11 -3.84
C ASN A 55 -3.08 1.22 -2.81
N THR A 56 -2.07 1.05 -1.95
CA THR A 56 -1.71 2.07 -0.96
C THR A 56 -1.21 3.34 -1.62
N HIS A 57 -0.56 3.22 -2.77
CA HIS A 57 -0.12 4.32 -3.63
C HIS A 57 0.23 3.80 -5.04
N CYS A 58 0.68 4.72 -5.93
CA CYS A 58 0.83 4.42 -7.35
C CYS A 58 2.21 3.87 -7.78
N HIS A 59 3.17 3.67 -6.88
CA HIS A 59 4.49 3.20 -7.31
C HIS A 59 4.45 1.78 -7.88
N PHE A 60 5.32 1.55 -8.87
CA PHE A 60 5.34 0.34 -9.69
C PHE A 60 5.43 -0.96 -8.88
N ASP A 61 6.14 -0.91 -7.77
CA ASP A 61 6.38 -2.03 -6.87
C ASP A 61 5.21 -2.38 -5.95
N HIS A 62 4.14 -1.57 -6.00
CA HIS A 62 2.86 -1.81 -5.34
C HIS A 62 1.73 -2.16 -6.32
N ILE A 63 1.81 -1.66 -7.57
CA ILE A 63 0.73 -1.80 -8.56
C ILE A 63 1.05 -2.77 -9.69
N GLY A 64 2.30 -3.21 -9.82
CA GLY A 64 2.78 -3.97 -10.98
C GLY A 64 2.06 -5.30 -11.20
N GLY A 65 1.57 -5.93 -10.15
CA GLY A 65 0.81 -7.16 -10.21
C GLY A 65 -0.71 -6.98 -10.41
N ASN A 66 -1.24 -5.75 -10.49
CA ASN A 66 -2.68 -5.52 -10.65
C ASN A 66 -3.30 -6.29 -11.82
N HIS A 67 -2.57 -6.43 -12.92
CA HIS A 67 -3.03 -7.13 -14.12
C HIS A 67 -3.21 -8.65 -13.94
N PHE A 68 -2.72 -9.22 -12.83
CA PHE A 68 -2.93 -10.62 -12.48
C PHE A 68 -4.34 -10.92 -11.97
N PHE A 69 -5.11 -9.87 -11.62
CA PHE A 69 -6.43 -9.97 -11.01
C PHE A 69 -7.51 -9.34 -11.92
N PRO A 70 -7.81 -9.95 -13.07
CA PRO A 70 -8.71 -9.35 -14.06
C PRO A 70 -10.17 -9.22 -13.57
N ASN A 71 -10.56 -10.04 -12.60
CA ASN A 71 -11.91 -10.05 -12.02
C ASN A 71 -12.06 -9.03 -10.87
N ALA A 72 -10.95 -8.64 -10.22
CA ALA A 72 -10.98 -7.67 -9.13
C ALA A 72 -11.21 -6.25 -9.65
N LYS A 73 -11.89 -5.43 -8.86
CA LYS A 73 -11.85 -3.96 -9.02
C LYS A 73 -10.53 -3.43 -8.48
N ILE A 74 -9.97 -2.43 -9.13
CA ILE A 74 -8.75 -1.75 -8.69
C ILE A 74 -9.15 -0.42 -8.04
N ALA A 75 -8.80 -0.26 -6.77
CA ALA A 75 -9.03 0.93 -5.98
C ALA A 75 -7.72 1.60 -5.60
N VAL A 76 -7.64 2.91 -5.75
CA VAL A 76 -6.50 3.74 -5.36
C VAL A 76 -7.00 5.16 -5.07
N HIS A 77 -6.24 5.93 -4.27
CA HIS A 77 -6.61 7.32 -4.02
C HIS A 77 -6.64 8.13 -5.33
N LYS A 78 -7.62 9.04 -5.46
CA LYS A 78 -7.87 9.83 -6.69
C LYS A 78 -6.65 10.55 -7.27
N LEU A 79 -5.71 11.02 -6.42
CA LEU A 79 -4.50 11.70 -6.87
C LEU A 79 -3.49 10.74 -7.48
N ASP A 80 -3.39 9.52 -6.99
CA ASP A 80 -2.52 8.47 -7.50
C ASP A 80 -3.15 7.69 -8.67
N ALA A 81 -4.46 7.80 -8.87
CA ALA A 81 -5.12 7.32 -10.08
C ALA A 81 -4.64 8.03 -11.36
N ILE A 82 -4.19 9.28 -11.24
CA ILE A 82 -3.75 10.11 -12.38
C ILE A 82 -2.53 9.50 -13.07
N PRO A 83 -1.38 9.27 -12.40
CA PRO A 83 -0.21 8.68 -13.05
C PRO A 83 -0.48 7.25 -13.55
N ILE A 84 -1.31 6.45 -12.86
CA ILE A 84 -1.66 5.10 -13.31
C ILE A 84 -2.41 5.17 -14.64
N ARG A 85 -3.49 5.96 -14.74
CA ARG A 85 -4.31 6.09 -15.96
C ARG A 85 -3.54 6.69 -17.15
N ASN A 86 -2.59 7.56 -16.86
CA ASN A 86 -1.76 8.19 -17.87
C ASN A 86 -0.56 7.33 -18.30
N GLU A 87 -0.39 6.15 -17.70
CA GLU A 87 0.76 5.27 -17.90
C GLU A 87 2.10 6.02 -17.68
N ASP A 88 2.09 6.93 -16.70
CA ASP A 88 3.22 7.80 -16.37
C ASP A 88 4.29 7.01 -15.59
N THR A 89 5.27 6.47 -16.29
CA THR A 89 6.35 5.67 -15.69
C THR A 89 7.27 6.48 -14.78
N LEU A 90 7.32 7.79 -14.93
CA LEU A 90 8.04 8.68 -14.01
C LEU A 90 7.20 8.89 -12.72
N GLY A 91 5.93 9.22 -12.87
CA GLY A 91 5.00 9.42 -11.74
C GLY A 91 4.76 8.15 -10.93
N THR A 92 4.87 6.97 -11.55
CA THR A 92 4.82 5.66 -10.87
C THR A 92 6.19 5.15 -10.43
N ALA A 93 7.24 5.96 -10.51
CA ALA A 93 8.63 5.63 -10.18
C ALA A 93 9.25 4.48 -11.00
N GLY A 94 8.54 3.86 -11.94
CA GLY A 94 9.01 2.73 -12.73
C GLY A 94 10.31 3.03 -13.49
N THR A 95 10.40 4.19 -14.14
CA THR A 95 11.59 4.63 -14.89
C THR A 95 12.85 4.65 -14.02
N ALA A 96 12.75 5.05 -12.74
CA ALA A 96 13.90 5.12 -11.84
C ALA A 96 14.51 3.73 -11.55
N PHE A 97 13.74 2.67 -11.77
CA PHE A 97 14.13 1.27 -11.52
C PHE A 97 14.22 0.43 -12.80
N GLY A 98 14.15 1.07 -13.97
CA GLY A 98 14.27 0.39 -15.25
C GLY A 98 13.02 -0.36 -15.70
N PHE A 99 11.87 -0.02 -15.15
CA PHE A 99 10.59 -0.55 -15.59
C PHE A 99 9.99 0.37 -16.67
N GLU A 100 9.66 -0.23 -17.80
CA GLU A 100 9.00 0.46 -18.91
C GLU A 100 7.50 0.13 -18.91
N GLY A 101 6.68 1.14 -18.67
CA GLY A 101 5.23 1.02 -18.69
C GLY A 101 4.59 0.63 -17.35
N VAL A 102 3.30 0.90 -17.27
CA VAL A 102 2.41 0.44 -16.20
C VAL A 102 1.63 -0.74 -16.77
N ASN A 103 1.81 -1.94 -16.22
CA ASN A 103 1.19 -3.15 -16.76
C ASN A 103 -0.35 -3.13 -16.77
N ASN A 104 -0.96 -2.21 -16.05
CA ASN A 104 -2.41 -2.02 -16.01
C ASN A 104 -2.74 -0.58 -15.62
N SER A 105 -3.27 0.17 -16.56
CA SER A 105 -3.75 1.55 -16.34
C SER A 105 -5.18 1.62 -15.78
N ARG A 106 -5.79 0.47 -15.46
CA ARG A 106 -7.16 0.42 -14.95
C ARG A 106 -7.22 0.91 -13.50
N VAL A 107 -8.13 1.84 -13.24
CA VAL A 107 -8.57 2.25 -11.91
C VAL A 107 -10.11 2.31 -11.94
N ASP A 108 -10.74 1.45 -11.16
CA ASP A 108 -12.20 1.30 -11.11
C ASP A 108 -12.83 2.15 -10.00
N ILE A 109 -12.09 2.36 -8.90
CA ILE A 109 -12.56 3.09 -7.71
C ILE A 109 -11.51 4.13 -7.31
N GLU A 110 -11.94 5.37 -7.20
CA GLU A 110 -11.13 6.45 -6.62
C GLU A 110 -11.47 6.59 -5.14
N LEU A 111 -10.46 6.42 -4.29
CA LEU A 111 -10.59 6.53 -2.84
C LEU A 111 -10.30 7.95 -2.37
N GLU A 112 -10.93 8.31 -1.25
CA GLU A 112 -10.70 9.55 -0.52
C GLU A 112 -10.60 9.28 0.99
N GLU A 113 -10.17 10.30 1.73
CA GLU A 113 -10.14 10.28 3.20
C GLU A 113 -11.51 9.87 3.78
N GLY A 114 -11.50 8.91 4.69
CA GLY A 114 -12.69 8.44 5.41
C GLY A 114 -13.50 7.37 4.69
N ASP A 115 -13.16 7.00 3.45
CA ASP A 115 -13.77 5.86 2.78
C ASP A 115 -13.55 4.56 3.55
N LYS A 116 -14.35 3.55 3.28
CA LYS A 116 -14.27 2.26 3.98
C LYS A 116 -13.92 1.12 3.02
N ILE A 117 -12.94 0.33 3.45
CA ILE A 117 -12.54 -0.93 2.82
C ILE A 117 -12.66 -2.03 3.87
N ALA A 118 -13.65 -2.88 3.77
CA ALA A 118 -14.02 -3.82 4.85
C ALA A 118 -14.17 -3.08 6.20
N ASP A 119 -13.44 -3.49 7.25
CA ASP A 119 -13.44 -2.81 8.56
C ASP A 119 -12.47 -1.61 8.62
N PHE A 120 -11.70 -1.37 7.57
CA PHE A 120 -10.68 -0.31 7.55
C PHE A 120 -11.24 1.03 7.07
N GLU A 121 -10.75 2.10 7.67
CA GLU A 121 -10.91 3.47 7.20
C GLU A 121 -9.70 3.89 6.38
N VAL A 122 -9.94 4.53 5.25
CA VAL A 122 -8.90 5.15 4.42
C VAL A 122 -8.41 6.43 5.10
N ILE A 123 -7.14 6.47 5.43
CA ILE A 123 -6.47 7.66 5.95
C ILE A 123 -5.54 8.19 4.85
N HIS A 124 -5.84 9.35 4.28
CA HIS A 124 -4.99 9.99 3.28
C HIS A 124 -3.70 10.49 3.94
N THR A 125 -2.58 9.96 3.49
CA THR A 125 -1.23 10.23 4.03
C THR A 125 -0.26 10.60 2.92
N PRO A 126 -0.44 11.79 2.29
CA PRO A 126 0.49 12.26 1.27
C PRO A 126 1.89 12.47 1.83
N GLY A 127 2.90 12.41 0.96
CA GLY A 127 4.30 12.64 1.32
C GLY A 127 5.27 11.74 0.58
N HIS A 128 5.04 10.43 0.53
CA HIS A 128 5.75 9.51 -0.35
C HIS A 128 5.27 9.65 -1.81
N THR A 129 3.94 9.64 -1.99
CA THR A 129 3.23 10.09 -3.18
C THR A 129 2.18 11.14 -2.81
N LYS A 130 1.52 11.74 -3.79
CA LYS A 130 0.43 12.70 -3.54
C LYS A 130 -0.84 12.02 -3.05
N GLY A 131 -1.07 10.78 -3.46
CA GLY A 131 -2.26 10.01 -3.14
C GLY A 131 -1.98 8.83 -2.20
N GLY A 132 -0.84 8.82 -1.50
CA GLY A 132 -0.54 7.79 -0.51
C GLY A 132 -1.63 7.66 0.54
N ILE A 133 -2.01 6.43 0.88
CA ILE A 133 -3.00 6.14 1.92
C ILE A 133 -2.48 5.10 2.91
N CYS A 134 -3.00 5.18 4.12
CA CYS A 134 -3.01 4.09 5.09
C CYS A 134 -4.43 3.54 5.24
N LEU A 135 -4.55 2.28 5.64
CA LEU A 135 -5.82 1.67 6.03
C LEU A 135 -5.78 1.37 7.54
N TRP A 136 -6.77 1.85 8.29
CA TRP A 136 -6.82 1.72 9.76
C TRP A 136 -8.15 1.19 10.26
N ASP A 137 -8.14 0.14 11.11
CA ASP A 137 -9.33 -0.53 11.65
C ASP A 137 -9.60 -0.24 13.13
N GLY A 138 -8.85 0.68 13.74
CA GLY A 138 -8.91 0.99 15.17
C GLY A 138 -7.77 0.37 15.99
N GLU A 139 -7.03 -0.59 15.43
CA GLU A 139 -5.91 -1.29 16.05
C GLU A 139 -4.75 -1.51 15.07
N ASN A 140 -5.07 -1.93 13.85
CA ASN A 140 -4.13 -2.30 12.80
C ASN A 140 -4.01 -1.16 11.77
N LEU A 141 -2.79 -0.83 11.40
CA LEU A 141 -2.47 0.16 10.36
C LEU A 141 -1.72 -0.52 9.22
N ILE A 142 -2.35 -0.68 8.05
CA ILE A 142 -1.63 -1.00 6.81
C ILE A 142 -1.13 0.33 6.28
N SER A 143 0.19 0.55 6.39
CA SER A 143 0.77 1.89 6.23
C SER A 143 1.34 2.18 4.85
N GLY A 144 1.37 1.20 3.93
CA GLY A 144 2.10 1.35 2.70
C GLY A 144 3.51 1.89 2.97
N ASP A 145 3.93 2.89 2.22
CA ASP A 145 5.23 3.53 2.37
C ASP A 145 5.20 4.83 3.21
N THR A 146 4.17 4.99 4.04
CA THR A 146 4.14 6.13 4.98
C THR A 146 4.99 5.86 6.21
N ILE A 147 4.85 4.68 6.85
CA ILE A 147 5.60 4.31 8.06
C ILE A 147 6.19 2.91 7.90
N PHE A 148 7.46 2.74 8.27
CA PHE A 148 8.14 1.46 8.36
C PHE A 148 8.52 1.09 9.80
N ALA A 149 8.80 -0.18 10.02
CA ALA A 149 9.37 -0.63 11.27
C ALA A 149 10.70 0.11 11.57
N GLY A 150 10.94 0.43 12.83
CA GLY A 150 12.16 1.15 13.25
C GLY A 150 12.13 2.66 13.00
N GLY A 151 10.97 3.25 12.68
CA GLY A 151 10.80 4.70 12.50
C GLY A 151 11.20 5.21 11.11
N GLY A 152 11.36 4.33 10.12
CA GLY A 152 11.54 4.73 8.74
C GLY A 152 10.25 5.30 8.13
N VAL A 153 10.41 6.11 7.09
CA VAL A 153 9.33 6.59 6.21
C VAL A 153 9.73 6.36 4.75
N GLY A 154 8.75 6.35 3.86
CA GLY A 154 8.99 6.27 2.43
C GLY A 154 9.82 7.44 1.91
N ARG A 155 10.67 7.17 0.91
CA ARG A 155 11.46 8.20 0.23
C ARG A 155 10.55 9.24 -0.45
N MET A 156 11.01 10.49 -0.51
CA MET A 156 10.20 11.59 -1.05
C MET A 156 10.78 12.20 -2.34
N ASP A 157 11.94 11.70 -2.78
CA ASP A 157 12.65 12.23 -3.95
C ASP A 157 12.09 11.73 -5.30
N LEU A 158 11.09 10.83 -5.28
CA LEU A 158 10.37 10.33 -6.46
C LEU A 158 8.95 10.90 -6.57
N GLY A 159 8.81 12.21 -6.44
CA GLY A 159 7.52 12.89 -6.57
C GLY A 159 6.79 13.17 -5.25
N GLY A 160 7.43 12.86 -4.12
CA GLY A 160 6.90 13.14 -2.79
C GLY A 160 7.17 14.55 -2.27
N ASP A 161 6.74 14.82 -1.03
CA ASP A 161 6.91 16.09 -0.34
C ASP A 161 7.17 15.88 1.15
N TYR A 162 8.19 16.55 1.68
CA TYR A 162 8.60 16.42 3.08
C TYR A 162 7.56 16.99 4.06
N GLN A 163 6.94 18.12 3.74
CA GLN A 163 5.98 18.76 4.64
C GLN A 163 4.68 17.96 4.69
N ASP A 164 4.27 17.39 3.55
CA ASP A 164 3.15 16.48 3.48
C ASP A 164 3.43 15.21 4.29
N MET A 165 4.61 14.59 4.15
CA MET A 165 5.00 13.42 4.94
C MET A 165 4.96 13.72 6.45
N LYS A 166 5.56 14.83 6.87
CA LYS A 166 5.55 15.24 8.28
C LYS A 166 4.15 15.44 8.82
N SER A 167 3.27 16.10 8.06
CA SER A 167 1.86 16.31 8.42
C SER A 167 1.09 14.99 8.49
N SER A 168 1.38 14.05 7.59
CA SER A 168 0.78 12.72 7.56
C SER A 168 1.19 11.90 8.79
N VAL A 169 2.47 11.88 9.13
CA VAL A 169 2.96 11.19 10.34
C VAL A 169 2.37 11.82 11.61
N GLU A 170 2.26 13.16 11.67
CA GLU A 170 1.59 13.85 12.79
C GLU A 170 0.11 13.46 12.89
N LYS A 171 -0.60 13.30 11.77
CA LYS A 171 -1.98 12.79 11.75
C LYS A 171 -2.05 11.39 12.35
N LEU A 172 -1.16 10.48 11.93
CA LEU A 172 -1.12 9.09 12.42
C LEU A 172 -0.78 9.00 13.92
N MET A 173 0.02 9.91 14.49
CA MET A 173 0.31 9.96 15.93
C MET A 173 -0.95 10.13 16.82
N ARG A 174 -2.06 10.64 16.25
CA ARG A 174 -3.33 10.82 16.97
C ARG A 174 -4.13 9.52 17.08
N LEU A 175 -3.78 8.51 16.28
CA LEU A 175 -4.41 7.20 16.30
C LEU A 175 -3.78 6.30 17.39
N ASP A 176 -4.55 5.33 17.88
CA ASP A 176 -4.04 4.35 18.86
C ASP A 176 -3.61 3.06 18.16
N VAL A 177 -2.59 3.21 17.29
CA VAL A 177 -2.08 2.12 16.46
C VAL A 177 -1.31 1.12 17.32
N LYS A 178 -1.72 -0.14 17.32
CA LYS A 178 -1.01 -1.25 17.96
C LYS A 178 -0.08 -1.95 16.99
N ASN A 179 -0.58 -2.30 15.81
CA ASN A 179 0.16 -3.07 14.83
C ASN A 179 0.36 -2.25 13.55
N ILE A 180 1.53 -2.39 12.91
CA ILE A 180 1.84 -1.76 11.62
C ILE A 180 2.17 -2.84 10.61
N TYR A 181 1.57 -2.71 9.44
CA TYR A 181 1.74 -3.55 8.26
C TYR A 181 2.28 -2.68 7.11
N PRO A 182 3.62 -2.54 7.00
CA PRO A 182 4.24 -1.60 6.07
C PRO A 182 4.36 -2.15 4.65
N GLY A 183 4.54 -1.25 3.67
CA GLY A 183 4.82 -1.63 2.29
C GLY A 183 6.13 -2.41 2.11
N HIS A 184 7.11 -2.15 2.96
CA HIS A 184 8.39 -2.87 2.95
C HIS A 184 8.90 -3.21 4.35
N GLY A 185 9.67 -4.30 4.44
CA GLY A 185 10.27 -4.74 5.69
C GLY A 185 9.30 -5.50 6.61
N PRO A 186 9.66 -5.67 7.88
CA PRO A 186 8.88 -6.48 8.82
C PRO A 186 7.64 -5.73 9.34
N THR A 187 6.63 -6.48 9.72
CA THR A 187 5.48 -5.98 10.49
C THR A 187 5.89 -5.60 11.91
N VAL A 188 5.08 -4.76 12.55
CA VAL A 188 5.24 -4.36 13.96
C VAL A 188 4.01 -4.82 14.73
N GLU A 189 4.21 -5.49 15.85
CA GLU A 189 3.14 -5.96 16.73
C GLU A 189 3.21 -5.28 18.11
N ASN A 190 2.03 -4.86 18.61
CA ASN A 190 1.77 -4.33 19.98
C ASN A 190 2.43 -2.97 20.33
N ASN A 191 3.29 -2.38 19.50
CA ASN A 191 3.95 -1.11 19.78
C ASN A 191 4.00 -0.15 18.57
N GLY A 192 3.04 -0.26 17.66
CA GLY A 192 2.97 0.56 16.43
C GLY A 192 3.07 2.05 16.67
N LYS A 193 2.39 2.54 17.71
CA LYS A 193 2.41 3.97 18.06
C LYS A 193 3.82 4.50 18.38
N ASP A 194 4.70 3.69 18.95
CA ASP A 194 6.06 4.11 19.26
C ASP A 194 6.93 4.21 18.00
N HIS A 195 6.69 3.34 17.02
CA HIS A 195 7.33 3.44 15.70
C HIS A 195 6.89 4.70 14.96
N ILE A 196 5.59 5.09 15.03
CA ILE A 196 5.09 6.34 14.43
C ILE A 196 5.74 7.55 15.09
N LYS A 197 5.84 7.58 16.43
CA LYS A 197 6.55 8.66 17.15
C LYS A 197 8.03 8.75 16.77
N LEU A 198 8.67 7.59 16.58
CA LEU A 198 10.07 7.54 16.17
C LEU A 198 10.22 8.09 14.75
N SER A 199 9.32 7.73 13.81
CA SER A 199 9.30 8.31 12.45
C SER A 199 9.18 9.84 12.50
N TYR A 200 8.28 10.36 13.33
CA TYR A 200 8.13 11.81 13.50
C TYR A 200 9.39 12.49 14.02
N SER A 201 10.15 11.81 14.88
CA SER A 201 11.38 12.37 15.45
C SER A 201 12.54 12.47 14.45
N TYR A 202 12.46 11.76 13.33
CA TYR A 202 13.45 11.80 12.24
C TYR A 202 13.07 12.80 11.13
N LEU A 203 11.83 13.31 11.13
CA LEU A 203 11.29 14.33 10.24
C LEU A 203 11.35 15.73 10.88
#